data_b6d61ecadfd4a9a9c390f5c83bd83466
#
_entry.id   b6d61ecadfd4a9a9c390f5c83bd83466
#
_cell.length_a   1.000
_cell.length_b   1.000
_cell.length_c   1.000
_cell.angle_alpha   90.00
_cell.angle_beta   90.00
_cell.angle_gamma   90.00
#
_symmetry.space_group_name_H-M   'P 1'
#
loop_
_entity.id
_entity.type
_entity.pdbx_description
1 polymer ?
#
loop_
_entity_poly.entity_id
_entity_poly.type
_entity_poly.pdbx_seq_one_letter_code
_entity_poly.pdbx_strand_id
1 'polypeptide(L)'
;MRRFTLSIILCLLSCLGIQAQNAEQQKPKFQPIQMILDSDFGSSTDDLFALMMLHHYIDDGLVDLKGIIVDREGEKNAGIVDIFNNYYGHPDIPVGLERNGVKHPRCFIPYNGICDLKDANGAPLFKRTLDASKLPDGYKLYRKLLSKAEDNSIVVVAIGFATTLSQLFESGADEYSNLSGLDLFSQKVKAVYIQSGRFEAGDSLSGYNMRAASKQSAVFYSKLPKKVDLIMSPSNIGDKMNYLPQDVVADLSYTDWNPIKAVYTNYTCDTGQRMWDTNCLVNAVLGDNEYHLSPRGWVTFIDKGEMSEMLFKPDPNGNARYQMPGDSYFFMEKLMDIRRHNRINRYPSRLTIEAPQPTLLRHEATEWAKPRTQLLIDKYLATAGNKLDPDEFRTVFQPIGYYGGNVTDYREAEMAVVDQLYTVMLDRAARQGKNTMTIITGAPASGKSTVARKLNLKNEGLVYDAALSGGTDRLEKVIQRAKSKGLDKITVVIVYNDIQTCFNNSINRGKNTNRFCTIDYLMQSFEDSKGKIEWLQKQHPEITIIPVSCEGNNGGQKVSIDEAKKWDYDVTEEEVNKMLSTELDVVNSGELWEQQLPSLVGNLDAIPNLSARNKKLADEINKRVSELLHNRN
;
A
#
# COMPACT_ATOMS: atom_id res chain seq x y z
N MET A 1 -32.12 -73.80 -1.28
CA MET A 1 -32.28 -72.33 -0.96
C MET A 1 -30.98 -71.51 -0.81
N ARG A 2 -29.80 -72.07 -0.44
CA ARG A 2 -28.53 -71.28 -0.27
C ARG A 2 -27.82 -70.92 -1.57
N ARG A 3 -28.10 -71.50 -2.72
CA ARG A 3 -27.43 -71.16 -4.00
C ARG A 3 -28.13 -70.04 -4.79
N PHE A 4 -29.40 -69.81 -4.56
CA PHE A 4 -30.15 -68.73 -5.24
C PHE A 4 -29.93 -67.36 -4.62
N THR A 5 -29.60 -67.28 -3.33
CA THR A 5 -29.35 -66.02 -2.61
C THR A 5 -27.97 -65.43 -2.96
N LEU A 6 -26.98 -66.31 -3.28
CA LEU A 6 -25.63 -65.82 -3.62
C LEU A 6 -25.55 -65.21 -5.03
N SER A 7 -26.36 -65.72 -5.99
CA SER A 7 -26.40 -65.19 -7.35
C SER A 7 -27.11 -63.82 -7.42
N ILE A 8 -28.12 -63.58 -6.59
CA ILE A 8 -28.81 -62.27 -6.53
C ILE A 8 -27.91 -61.20 -5.88
N ILE A 9 -27.10 -61.54 -4.87
CA ILE A 9 -26.14 -60.61 -4.24
C ILE A 9 -25.00 -60.26 -5.21
N LEU A 10 -24.52 -61.20 -6.02
CA LEU A 10 -23.47 -60.91 -7.03
C LEU A 10 -24.01 -60.03 -8.17
N CYS A 11 -25.26 -60.24 -8.62
CA CYS A 11 -25.86 -59.35 -9.62
C CYS A 11 -26.17 -57.95 -9.09
N LEU A 12 -26.53 -57.81 -7.80
CA LEU A 12 -26.73 -56.49 -7.17
C LEU A 12 -25.42 -55.76 -6.98
N LEU A 13 -24.33 -56.46 -6.63
CA LEU A 13 -22.99 -55.85 -6.50
C LEU A 13 -22.39 -55.45 -7.87
N SER A 14 -22.65 -56.20 -8.95
CA SER A 14 -22.24 -55.81 -10.28
C SER A 14 -23.05 -54.61 -10.83
N CYS A 15 -24.32 -54.48 -10.53
CA CYS A 15 -25.12 -53.33 -10.88
C CYS A 15 -24.74 -52.06 -10.12
N LEU A 16 -24.37 -52.20 -8.83
CA LEU A 16 -23.87 -51.09 -8.01
C LEU A 16 -22.47 -50.66 -8.45
N GLY A 17 -21.61 -51.60 -8.86
CA GLY A 17 -20.29 -51.29 -9.44
C GLY A 17 -20.36 -50.56 -10.79
N ILE A 18 -21.32 -50.90 -11.64
CA ILE A 18 -21.53 -50.22 -12.93
C ILE A 18 -22.17 -48.84 -12.73
N GLN A 19 -23.03 -48.66 -11.73
CA GLN A 19 -23.54 -47.30 -11.40
C GLN A 19 -22.47 -46.42 -10.76
N ALA A 20 -21.56 -46.98 -9.94
CA ALA A 20 -20.42 -46.21 -9.39
C ALA A 20 -19.41 -45.81 -10.48
N GLN A 21 -19.10 -46.69 -11.46
CA GLN A 21 -18.24 -46.32 -12.59
C GLN A 21 -18.88 -45.32 -13.54
N ASN A 22 -20.22 -45.29 -13.69
CA ASN A 22 -20.87 -44.27 -14.49
C ASN A 22 -21.10 -42.93 -13.71
N ALA A 23 -21.01 -42.94 -12.38
CA ALA A 23 -21.07 -41.71 -11.57
C ALA A 23 -19.72 -40.97 -11.49
N GLU A 24 -18.61 -41.64 -11.78
CA GLU A 24 -17.28 -40.97 -11.89
C GLU A 24 -17.07 -40.24 -13.23
N GLN A 25 -17.95 -40.41 -14.22
CA GLN A 25 -17.75 -39.83 -15.56
C GLN A 25 -18.43 -38.50 -15.85
N GLN A 26 -19.01 -37.81 -14.87
CA GLN A 26 -19.60 -36.48 -15.11
C GLN A 26 -19.40 -35.52 -13.94
N LYS A 27 -18.15 -35.31 -13.51
CA LYS A 27 -17.80 -34.00 -12.96
C LYS A 27 -17.80 -33.02 -14.13
N PRO A 28 -18.57 -31.90 -14.07
CA PRO A 28 -18.50 -30.89 -15.12
C PRO A 28 -17.04 -30.49 -15.29
N LYS A 29 -16.51 -30.64 -16.51
CA LYS A 29 -15.13 -30.27 -16.82
C LYS A 29 -15.04 -28.78 -16.57
N PHE A 30 -14.31 -28.38 -15.53
CA PHE A 30 -14.06 -26.97 -15.24
C PHE A 30 -13.50 -26.31 -16.50
N GLN A 31 -14.14 -25.23 -16.95
CA GLN A 31 -13.65 -24.46 -18.09
C GLN A 31 -12.92 -23.22 -17.54
N PRO A 32 -11.65 -23.02 -17.93
CA PRO A 32 -10.90 -21.82 -17.52
C PRO A 32 -11.64 -20.54 -17.94
N ILE A 33 -11.60 -19.53 -17.08
CA ILE A 33 -12.18 -18.22 -17.37
C ILE A 33 -11.36 -17.56 -18.46
N GLN A 34 -11.96 -17.26 -19.62
CA GLN A 34 -11.31 -16.50 -20.68
C GLN A 34 -11.24 -15.03 -20.26
N MET A 35 -10.04 -14.53 -20.01
CA MET A 35 -9.83 -13.24 -19.35
C MET A 35 -8.95 -12.29 -20.18
N ILE A 36 -9.26 -11.00 -20.12
CA ILE A 36 -8.34 -9.90 -20.47
C ILE A 36 -8.14 -9.07 -19.23
N LEU A 37 -6.88 -8.83 -18.85
CA LEU A 37 -6.50 -7.92 -17.78
C LEU A 37 -6.19 -6.54 -18.37
N ASP A 38 -6.71 -5.48 -17.75
CA ASP A 38 -6.47 -4.08 -18.08
C ASP A 38 -6.06 -3.33 -16.81
N SER A 39 -4.83 -2.76 -16.77
CA SER A 39 -4.19 -2.27 -15.55
C SER A 39 -3.24 -1.11 -15.83
N ASP A 40 -3.13 -0.18 -14.86
CA ASP A 40 -2.29 1.02 -14.96
C ASP A 40 -0.91 0.86 -14.30
N PHE A 41 -0.23 -0.24 -14.58
CA PHE A 41 1.10 -0.57 -14.06
C PHE A 41 2.04 0.63 -13.99
N GLY A 42 2.84 0.71 -12.90
CA GLY A 42 3.92 1.68 -12.76
C GLY A 42 3.76 2.68 -11.63
N SER A 43 2.72 2.59 -10.81
CA SER A 43 2.43 3.55 -9.74
C SER A 43 2.15 2.92 -8.38
N SER A 44 1.18 2.03 -8.30
CA SER A 44 0.76 1.31 -7.09
C SER A 44 1.22 -0.14 -7.17
N THR A 45 1.61 -0.76 -6.06
CA THR A 45 2.19 -2.11 -6.13
C THR A 45 1.15 -3.23 -6.08
N ASP A 46 -0.12 -2.93 -5.85
CA ASP A 46 -1.20 -3.94 -5.88
C ASP A 46 -1.47 -4.50 -7.28
N ASP A 47 -1.20 -3.73 -8.35
CA ASP A 47 -1.10 -4.26 -9.72
C ASP A 47 -0.18 -5.47 -9.82
N LEU A 48 0.97 -5.42 -9.11
CA LEU A 48 1.97 -6.50 -9.15
C LEU A 48 1.48 -7.76 -8.45
N PHE A 49 0.73 -7.60 -7.34
CA PHE A 49 0.12 -8.73 -6.65
C PHE A 49 -1.04 -9.30 -7.46
N ALA A 50 -1.81 -8.45 -8.15
CA ALA A 50 -2.82 -8.92 -9.10
C ALA A 50 -2.18 -9.74 -10.23
N LEU A 51 -1.08 -9.25 -10.81
CA LEU A 51 -0.35 -9.94 -11.86
C LEU A 51 0.25 -11.27 -11.38
N MET A 52 0.83 -11.31 -10.17
CA MET A 52 1.31 -12.54 -9.53
C MET A 52 0.18 -13.56 -9.37
N MET A 53 -0.95 -13.16 -8.76
CA MET A 53 -2.10 -14.04 -8.56
C MET A 53 -2.62 -14.58 -9.89
N LEU A 54 -2.67 -13.72 -10.91
CA LEU A 54 -3.11 -14.10 -12.25
C LEU A 54 -2.23 -15.21 -12.84
N HIS A 55 -0.90 -15.08 -12.75
CA HIS A 55 0.01 -16.14 -13.22
C HIS A 55 -0.18 -17.46 -12.47
N HIS A 56 -0.42 -17.41 -11.15
CA HIS A 56 -0.74 -18.61 -10.38
C HIS A 56 -2.07 -19.24 -10.84
N TYR A 57 -3.08 -18.43 -11.11
CA TYR A 57 -4.37 -18.92 -11.61
C TYR A 57 -4.28 -19.51 -13.02
N ILE A 58 -3.37 -19.01 -13.87
CA ILE A 58 -3.05 -19.62 -15.16
C ILE A 58 -2.44 -21.02 -14.96
N ASP A 59 -1.44 -21.14 -14.08
CA ASP A 59 -0.79 -22.40 -13.77
C ASP A 59 -1.74 -23.44 -13.13
N ASP A 60 -2.71 -22.97 -12.35
CA ASP A 60 -3.74 -23.80 -11.73
C ASP A 60 -4.87 -24.17 -12.72
N GLY A 61 -4.82 -23.66 -13.96
CA GLY A 61 -5.83 -23.91 -14.99
C GLY A 61 -7.17 -23.23 -14.73
N LEU A 62 -7.21 -22.22 -13.85
CA LEU A 62 -8.41 -21.46 -13.55
C LEU A 62 -8.69 -20.34 -14.55
N VAL A 63 -7.65 -19.81 -15.17
CA VAL A 63 -7.71 -18.70 -16.12
C VAL A 63 -7.03 -19.06 -17.44
N ASP A 64 -7.70 -18.74 -18.55
CA ASP A 64 -7.17 -18.69 -19.89
C ASP A 64 -6.99 -17.20 -20.28
N LEU A 65 -5.81 -16.66 -19.98
CA LEU A 65 -5.51 -15.24 -20.18
C LEU A 65 -5.25 -14.96 -21.65
N LYS A 66 -6.10 -14.15 -22.27
CA LYS A 66 -6.02 -13.81 -23.70
C LYS A 66 -5.03 -12.68 -23.97
N GLY A 67 -4.82 -11.78 -23.02
CA GLY A 67 -3.86 -10.70 -23.12
C GLY A 67 -3.92 -9.73 -21.94
N ILE A 68 -2.91 -8.87 -21.87
CA ILE A 68 -2.77 -7.82 -20.85
C ILE A 68 -2.72 -6.48 -21.56
N ILE A 69 -3.53 -5.54 -21.08
CA ILE A 69 -3.52 -4.15 -21.52
C ILE A 69 -2.84 -3.31 -20.44
N VAL A 70 -1.84 -2.54 -20.83
CA VAL A 70 -1.16 -1.55 -20.00
C VAL A 70 -1.77 -0.20 -20.33
N ASP A 71 -2.68 0.28 -19.52
CA ASP A 71 -3.47 1.48 -19.82
C ASP A 71 -2.86 2.78 -19.28
N ARG A 72 -1.63 2.69 -18.76
CA ARG A 72 -0.79 3.85 -18.43
C ARG A 72 0.32 4.03 -19.46
N GLU A 73 0.51 5.25 -19.98
CA GLU A 73 1.59 5.55 -20.90
C GLU A 73 2.98 5.23 -20.33
N GLY A 74 3.84 4.72 -21.18
CA GLY A 74 5.25 4.49 -20.85
C GLY A 74 5.73 3.07 -21.16
N GLU A 75 6.78 2.96 -21.96
CA GLU A 75 7.34 1.67 -22.39
C GLU A 75 7.84 0.82 -21.21
N LYS A 76 8.36 1.45 -20.16
CA LYS A 76 8.78 0.75 -18.94
C LYS A 76 7.62 0.10 -18.19
N ASN A 77 6.41 0.64 -18.31
CA ASN A 77 5.24 0.03 -17.68
C ASN A 77 4.88 -1.30 -18.37
N ALA A 78 4.95 -1.36 -19.69
CA ALA A 78 4.88 -2.62 -20.43
C ALA A 78 6.08 -3.54 -20.14
N GLY A 79 7.26 -2.97 -19.87
CA GLY A 79 8.46 -3.70 -19.45
C GLY A 79 8.27 -4.44 -18.12
N ILE A 80 7.46 -3.92 -17.19
CA ILE A 80 7.08 -4.63 -15.96
C ILE A 80 6.31 -5.91 -16.29
N VAL A 81 5.29 -5.79 -17.14
CA VAL A 81 4.48 -6.93 -17.56
C VAL A 81 5.36 -8.00 -18.21
N ASP A 82 6.29 -7.58 -19.08
CA ASP A 82 7.24 -8.48 -19.72
C ASP A 82 8.16 -9.19 -18.71
N ILE A 83 8.64 -8.48 -17.69
CA ILE A 83 9.42 -9.08 -16.60
C ILE A 83 8.60 -10.17 -15.90
N PHE A 84 7.37 -9.89 -15.53
CA PHE A 84 6.50 -10.85 -14.81
C PHE A 84 6.15 -12.03 -15.70
N ASN A 85 5.76 -11.80 -16.96
CA ASN A 85 5.47 -12.87 -17.91
C ASN A 85 6.68 -13.80 -18.08
N ASN A 86 7.89 -13.26 -18.21
CA ASN A 86 9.11 -14.08 -18.30
C ASN A 86 9.44 -14.78 -16.98
N TYR A 87 9.25 -14.11 -15.84
CA TYR A 87 9.53 -14.69 -14.53
C TYR A 87 8.62 -15.88 -14.23
N TYR A 88 7.34 -15.75 -14.50
CA TYR A 88 6.33 -16.81 -14.28
C TYR A 88 6.24 -17.83 -15.42
N GLY A 89 7.01 -17.66 -16.49
CA GLY A 89 7.09 -18.66 -17.57
C GLY A 89 6.06 -18.53 -18.67
N HIS A 90 5.38 -17.39 -18.79
CA HIS A 90 4.34 -17.11 -19.78
C HIS A 90 4.73 -15.95 -20.73
N PRO A 91 5.90 -15.98 -21.41
CA PRO A 91 6.40 -14.85 -22.19
C PRO A 91 5.55 -14.53 -23.42
N ASP A 92 4.71 -15.46 -23.86
CA ASP A 92 3.92 -15.35 -25.09
C ASP A 92 2.55 -14.68 -24.90
N ILE A 93 2.20 -14.27 -23.67
CA ILE A 93 0.96 -13.54 -23.40
C ILE A 93 0.98 -12.21 -24.16
N PRO A 94 -0.03 -11.94 -25.02
CA PRO A 94 -0.08 -10.70 -25.78
C PRO A 94 -0.19 -9.47 -24.86
N VAL A 95 0.58 -8.43 -25.17
CA VAL A 95 0.56 -7.16 -24.42
C VAL A 95 0.23 -6.01 -25.36
N GLY A 96 -0.70 -5.13 -24.94
CA GLY A 96 -1.01 -3.86 -25.58
C GLY A 96 -0.62 -2.69 -24.67
N LEU A 97 -0.24 -1.57 -25.26
CA LEU A 97 0.21 -0.39 -24.51
C LEU A 97 -0.61 0.84 -24.91
N GLU A 98 -1.13 1.53 -23.90
CA GLU A 98 -1.76 2.84 -24.08
C GLU A 98 -0.70 3.91 -24.40
N ARG A 99 -0.91 4.69 -25.47
CA ARG A 99 0.00 5.77 -25.87
C ARG A 99 -0.65 7.15 -25.92
N ASN A 100 -1.98 7.21 -25.88
CA ASN A 100 -2.76 8.45 -25.94
C ASN A 100 -3.69 8.57 -24.75
N GLY A 101 -3.29 7.99 -23.63
CA GLY A 101 -4.07 7.97 -22.41
C GLY A 101 -3.84 9.22 -21.53
N VAL A 102 -4.31 9.10 -20.31
CA VAL A 102 -4.14 10.14 -19.32
C VAL A 102 -2.70 10.15 -18.81
N LYS A 103 -2.02 11.27 -19.00
CA LYS A 103 -0.72 11.53 -18.37
C LYS A 103 -0.94 11.93 -16.92
N HIS A 104 -1.09 10.93 -16.05
CA HIS A 104 -1.27 11.22 -14.65
C HIS A 104 0.09 11.54 -13.99
N PRO A 105 0.26 12.74 -13.38
CA PRO A 105 1.55 13.17 -12.83
C PRO A 105 1.91 12.43 -11.52
N ARG A 106 0.97 11.70 -10.91
CA ARG A 106 1.21 10.99 -9.65
C ARG A 106 1.71 9.58 -9.91
N CYS A 107 3.02 9.41 -9.85
CA CYS A 107 3.64 8.13 -9.59
C CYS A 107 3.91 8.06 -8.07
N PHE A 108 3.17 7.24 -7.35
CA PHE A 108 3.37 7.07 -5.90
C PHE A 108 4.68 6.33 -5.64
N ILE A 109 4.98 5.32 -6.45
CA ILE A 109 6.17 4.47 -6.33
C ILE A 109 6.66 4.20 -7.75
N PRO A 110 7.83 4.77 -8.16
CA PRO A 110 8.34 4.61 -9.53
C PRO A 110 8.98 3.22 -9.73
N TYR A 111 8.25 2.15 -9.44
CA TYR A 111 8.77 0.79 -9.46
C TYR A 111 9.10 0.27 -10.88
N ASN A 112 8.67 0.96 -11.92
CA ASN A 112 9.08 0.65 -13.29
C ASN A 112 10.61 0.78 -13.50
N GLY A 113 11.30 1.39 -12.56
CA GLY A 113 12.77 1.38 -12.49
C GLY A 113 13.39 -0.02 -12.37
N ILE A 114 12.63 -1.06 -11.98
CA ILE A 114 13.14 -2.46 -12.00
C ILE A 114 13.56 -2.90 -13.41
N CYS A 115 13.04 -2.27 -14.45
CA CYS A 115 13.45 -2.51 -15.84
C CYS A 115 14.92 -2.15 -16.12
N ASP A 116 15.52 -1.29 -15.29
CA ASP A 116 16.89 -0.79 -15.46
C ASP A 116 17.87 -1.49 -14.51
N LEU A 117 17.40 -2.34 -13.62
CA LEU A 117 18.25 -3.05 -12.67
C LEU A 117 19.21 -3.99 -13.41
N LYS A 118 20.45 -4.04 -12.93
CA LYS A 118 21.53 -4.87 -13.48
C LYS A 118 22.08 -5.79 -12.41
N ASP A 119 22.56 -6.94 -12.84
CA ASP A 119 23.32 -7.86 -12.00
C ASP A 119 24.76 -7.37 -11.77
N ALA A 120 25.52 -8.11 -10.99
CA ALA A 120 26.93 -7.79 -10.67
C ALA A 120 27.84 -7.72 -11.92
N ASN A 121 27.43 -8.31 -13.05
CA ASN A 121 28.17 -8.31 -14.31
C ASN A 121 27.71 -7.20 -15.26
N GLY A 122 26.73 -6.39 -14.84
CA GLY A 122 26.17 -5.30 -15.64
C GLY A 122 25.11 -5.75 -16.67
N ALA A 123 24.70 -7.02 -16.67
CA ALA A 123 23.60 -7.51 -17.50
C ALA A 123 22.24 -7.14 -16.88
N PRO A 124 21.17 -7.02 -17.71
CA PRO A 124 19.82 -6.79 -17.17
C PRO A 124 19.46 -7.85 -16.12
N LEU A 125 19.00 -7.39 -14.98
CA LEU A 125 18.68 -8.24 -13.85
C LEU A 125 17.49 -9.16 -14.17
N PHE A 126 16.49 -8.65 -14.87
CA PHE A 126 15.33 -9.40 -15.32
C PHE A 126 15.35 -9.63 -16.82
N LYS A 127 15.00 -10.84 -17.23
CA LYS A 127 14.78 -11.16 -18.63
C LYS A 127 13.57 -10.38 -19.15
N ARG A 128 13.74 -9.76 -20.32
CA ARG A 128 12.66 -9.16 -21.10
C ARG A 128 12.77 -9.66 -22.55
N THR A 129 11.63 -9.87 -23.17
CA THR A 129 11.53 -10.41 -24.54
C THR A 129 10.74 -9.50 -25.46
N LEU A 130 9.93 -8.57 -24.91
CA LEU A 130 9.12 -7.66 -25.68
C LEU A 130 9.89 -6.38 -26.06
N ASP A 131 9.70 -5.94 -27.31
CA ASP A 131 10.04 -4.61 -27.76
C ASP A 131 8.82 -3.71 -27.58
N ALA A 132 8.80 -2.93 -26.49
CA ALA A 132 7.66 -2.11 -26.11
C ALA A 132 7.29 -1.06 -27.19
N SER A 133 8.26 -0.62 -28.03
CA SER A 133 8.01 0.32 -29.12
C SER A 133 7.14 -0.28 -30.23
N LYS A 134 7.10 -1.60 -30.35
CA LYS A 134 6.35 -2.35 -31.37
C LYS A 134 5.01 -2.91 -30.87
N LEU A 135 4.70 -2.74 -29.60
CA LEU A 135 3.43 -3.21 -29.07
C LEU A 135 2.26 -2.47 -29.72
N PRO A 136 1.15 -3.18 -30.00
CA PRO A 136 -0.07 -2.52 -30.49
C PRO A 136 -0.63 -1.56 -29.43
N ASP A 137 -1.37 -0.57 -29.89
CA ASP A 137 -2.19 0.25 -28.99
C ASP A 137 -3.17 -0.64 -28.22
N GLY A 138 -3.43 -0.32 -26.96
CA GLY A 138 -4.24 -1.16 -26.07
C GLY A 138 -5.62 -1.50 -26.67
N TYR A 139 -6.35 -0.49 -27.18
CA TYR A 139 -7.66 -0.72 -27.78
C TYR A 139 -7.60 -1.59 -29.06
N LYS A 140 -6.50 -1.54 -29.82
CA LYS A 140 -6.30 -2.42 -30.99
C LYS A 140 -6.05 -3.86 -30.57
N LEU A 141 -5.30 -4.06 -29.47
CA LEU A 141 -5.17 -5.41 -28.93
C LEU A 141 -6.52 -5.94 -28.44
N TYR A 142 -7.33 -5.14 -27.75
CA TYR A 142 -8.71 -5.54 -27.40
C TYR A 142 -9.49 -6.01 -28.64
N ARG A 143 -9.50 -5.22 -29.70
CA ARG A 143 -10.21 -5.58 -30.95
C ARG A 143 -9.72 -6.90 -31.53
N LYS A 144 -8.40 -7.10 -31.57
CA LYS A 144 -7.78 -8.35 -32.07
C LYS A 144 -8.16 -9.55 -31.21
N LEU A 145 -8.19 -9.41 -29.87
CA LEU A 145 -8.53 -10.51 -28.95
C LEU A 145 -10.02 -10.82 -29.02
N LEU A 146 -10.87 -9.81 -28.98
CA LEU A 146 -12.32 -9.96 -29.03
C LEU A 146 -12.79 -10.55 -30.37
N SER A 147 -12.17 -10.18 -31.49
CA SER A 147 -12.55 -10.72 -32.81
C SER A 147 -12.37 -12.26 -32.91
N LYS A 148 -11.50 -12.82 -32.11
CA LYS A 148 -11.20 -14.27 -32.05
C LYS A 148 -11.98 -15.02 -30.96
N ALA A 149 -12.64 -14.31 -30.07
CA ALA A 149 -13.35 -14.91 -28.97
C ALA A 149 -14.72 -15.42 -29.36
N GLU A 150 -15.21 -16.42 -28.65
CA GLU A 150 -16.60 -16.84 -28.70
C GLU A 150 -17.53 -15.74 -28.18
N ASP A 151 -18.78 -15.74 -28.60
CA ASP A 151 -19.77 -14.78 -28.11
C ASP A 151 -20.02 -14.96 -26.62
N ASN A 152 -20.13 -13.87 -25.87
CA ASN A 152 -20.43 -13.86 -24.45
C ASN A 152 -19.48 -14.75 -23.60
N SER A 153 -18.19 -14.78 -23.94
CA SER A 153 -17.20 -15.64 -23.30
C SER A 153 -16.15 -14.91 -22.48
N ILE A 154 -15.82 -13.67 -22.86
CA ILE A 154 -14.70 -12.92 -22.27
C ILE A 154 -15.11 -12.23 -20.95
N VAL A 155 -14.30 -12.39 -19.93
CA VAL A 155 -14.31 -11.59 -18.72
C VAL A 155 -13.20 -10.55 -18.80
N VAL A 156 -13.55 -9.28 -18.67
CA VAL A 156 -12.59 -8.18 -18.58
C VAL A 156 -12.36 -7.85 -17.10
N VAL A 157 -11.12 -7.81 -16.66
CA VAL A 157 -10.73 -7.31 -15.33
C VAL A 157 -10.01 -5.99 -15.53
N ALA A 158 -10.70 -4.89 -15.21
CA ALA A 158 -10.21 -3.52 -15.39
C ALA A 158 -9.85 -2.94 -14.01
N ILE A 159 -8.56 -2.89 -13.72
CA ILE A 159 -8.01 -2.43 -12.44
C ILE A 159 -7.21 -1.12 -12.58
N GLY A 160 -7.09 -0.59 -13.80
CA GLY A 160 -6.49 0.69 -14.10
C GLY A 160 -7.51 1.76 -14.50
N PHE A 161 -7.13 2.64 -15.44
CA PHE A 161 -7.97 3.72 -15.95
C PHE A 161 -9.02 3.17 -16.94
N ALA A 162 -10.03 3.97 -17.26
CA ALA A 162 -10.98 3.62 -18.32
C ALA A 162 -10.55 4.11 -19.72
N THR A 163 -9.29 4.46 -19.92
CA THR A 163 -8.76 5.07 -21.16
C THR A 163 -8.88 4.15 -22.35
N THR A 164 -8.31 2.97 -22.24
CA THR A 164 -8.29 1.98 -23.34
C THR A 164 -9.68 1.46 -23.67
N LEU A 165 -10.53 1.22 -22.66
CA LEU A 165 -11.93 0.81 -22.86
C LEU A 165 -12.75 1.91 -23.54
N SER A 166 -12.53 3.17 -23.18
CA SER A 166 -13.18 4.32 -23.85
C SER A 166 -12.78 4.40 -25.33
N GLN A 167 -11.50 4.27 -25.63
CA GLN A 167 -11.00 4.26 -27.03
C GLN A 167 -11.56 3.06 -27.81
N LEU A 168 -11.65 1.89 -27.18
CA LEU A 168 -12.29 0.72 -27.79
C LEU A 168 -13.74 1.03 -28.15
N PHE A 169 -14.53 1.60 -27.23
CA PHE A 169 -15.94 1.91 -27.46
C PHE A 169 -16.17 2.97 -28.57
N GLU A 170 -15.18 3.83 -28.79
CA GLU A 170 -15.22 4.88 -29.82
C GLU A 170 -14.60 4.45 -31.14
N SER A 171 -13.96 3.25 -31.19
CA SER A 171 -13.33 2.76 -32.42
C SER A 171 -14.36 2.24 -33.44
N GLY A 172 -14.10 2.53 -34.73
CA GLY A 172 -14.84 1.97 -35.85
C GLY A 172 -14.40 0.57 -36.25
N ALA A 173 -14.87 0.10 -37.42
CA ALA A 173 -14.38 -1.11 -38.07
C ALA A 173 -12.89 -1.00 -38.44
N ASP A 174 -12.18 -2.12 -38.40
CA ASP A 174 -10.76 -2.21 -38.73
C ASP A 174 -10.39 -3.58 -39.33
N GLU A 175 -9.09 -3.87 -39.45
CA GLU A 175 -8.57 -5.12 -39.99
C GLU A 175 -8.95 -6.37 -39.17
N TYR A 176 -9.37 -6.22 -37.92
CA TYR A 176 -9.75 -7.33 -37.05
C TYR A 176 -11.25 -7.62 -37.08
N SER A 177 -12.09 -6.62 -37.29
CA SER A 177 -13.54 -6.78 -37.28
C SER A 177 -14.27 -5.65 -38.04
N ASN A 178 -15.32 -6.00 -38.76
CA ASN A 178 -16.25 -5.05 -39.41
C ASN A 178 -17.20 -4.38 -38.38
N LEU A 179 -17.25 -4.85 -37.14
CA LEU A 179 -18.06 -4.26 -36.09
C LEU A 179 -17.36 -3.04 -35.49
N SER A 180 -18.13 -2.08 -35.01
CA SER A 180 -17.59 -1.06 -34.13
C SER A 180 -17.00 -1.72 -32.88
N GLY A 181 -16.07 -1.03 -32.18
CA GLY A 181 -15.50 -1.58 -30.93
C GLY A 181 -16.57 -1.80 -29.87
N LEU A 182 -17.58 -0.95 -29.79
CA LEU A 182 -18.71 -1.10 -28.87
C LEU A 182 -19.56 -2.33 -29.20
N ASP A 183 -19.89 -2.55 -30.48
CA ASP A 183 -20.68 -3.71 -30.90
C ASP A 183 -19.90 -5.01 -30.69
N LEU A 184 -18.60 -5.00 -31.03
CA LEU A 184 -17.70 -6.13 -30.81
C LEU A 184 -17.59 -6.48 -29.33
N PHE A 185 -17.37 -5.48 -28.48
CA PHE A 185 -17.36 -5.65 -27.02
C PHE A 185 -18.69 -6.20 -26.51
N SER A 186 -19.81 -5.60 -26.94
CA SER A 186 -21.15 -6.06 -26.60
C SER A 186 -21.38 -7.53 -26.97
N GLN A 187 -20.88 -7.97 -28.12
CA GLN A 187 -21.07 -9.34 -28.58
C GLN A 187 -20.24 -10.36 -27.79
N LYS A 188 -18.99 -10.00 -27.46
CA LYS A 188 -17.96 -10.95 -26.97
C LYS A 188 -17.81 -10.98 -25.45
N VAL A 189 -18.05 -9.84 -24.78
CA VAL A 189 -17.81 -9.72 -23.35
C VAL A 189 -19.02 -10.14 -22.54
N LYS A 190 -18.80 -11.04 -21.60
CA LYS A 190 -19.78 -11.55 -20.64
C LYS A 190 -19.91 -10.64 -19.43
N ALA A 191 -18.77 -10.24 -18.86
CA ALA A 191 -18.72 -9.45 -17.64
C ALA A 191 -17.49 -8.56 -17.60
N VAL A 192 -17.61 -7.45 -16.88
CA VAL A 192 -16.51 -6.57 -16.48
C VAL A 192 -16.42 -6.55 -14.97
N TYR A 193 -15.26 -6.92 -14.42
CA TYR A 193 -14.89 -6.67 -13.05
C TYR A 193 -13.99 -5.44 -13.03
N ILE A 194 -14.36 -4.42 -12.26
CA ILE A 194 -13.68 -3.12 -12.31
C ILE A 194 -13.41 -2.56 -10.92
N GLN A 195 -12.16 -2.11 -10.69
CA GLN A 195 -11.80 -1.40 -9.47
C GLN A 195 -12.33 0.04 -9.54
N SER A 196 -13.47 0.31 -8.91
CA SER A 196 -14.13 1.62 -8.99
C SER A 196 -15.17 1.83 -7.90
N GLY A 197 -15.39 3.12 -7.58
CA GLY A 197 -16.43 3.55 -6.65
C GLY A 197 -16.01 3.54 -5.18
N ARG A 198 -16.89 4.12 -4.38
CA ARG A 198 -16.92 4.11 -2.92
C ARG A 198 -18.39 4.20 -2.52
N PHE A 199 -19.03 3.08 -2.21
CA PHE A 199 -20.47 3.01 -1.98
C PHE A 199 -20.80 2.94 -0.48
N GLU A 200 -20.14 3.77 0.33
CA GLU A 200 -20.46 3.95 1.74
C GLU A 200 -21.46 5.10 1.95
N ALA A 201 -22.16 5.08 3.08
CA ALA A 201 -23.10 6.16 3.40
C ALA A 201 -22.39 7.52 3.47
N GLY A 202 -22.80 8.45 2.62
CA GLY A 202 -22.22 9.79 2.54
C GLY A 202 -20.95 9.92 1.69
N ASP A 203 -20.49 8.84 1.03
CA ASP A 203 -19.37 8.87 0.10
C ASP A 203 -19.81 8.37 -1.29
N SER A 204 -19.76 9.25 -2.28
CA SER A 204 -20.09 8.95 -3.68
C SER A 204 -18.90 9.08 -4.63
N LEU A 205 -17.68 9.26 -4.12
CA LEU A 205 -16.50 9.39 -4.97
C LEU A 205 -16.28 8.16 -5.83
N SER A 206 -15.92 8.38 -7.09
CA SER A 206 -15.82 7.31 -8.10
C SER A 206 -14.56 6.44 -8.00
N GLY A 207 -13.70 6.66 -7.00
CA GLY A 207 -12.40 6.01 -6.90
C GLY A 207 -11.31 6.76 -7.68
N TYR A 208 -10.04 6.44 -7.38
CA TYR A 208 -8.90 7.15 -7.95
C TYR A 208 -8.81 6.98 -9.48
N ASN A 209 -8.82 5.74 -9.97
CA ASN A 209 -8.64 5.45 -11.40
C ASN A 209 -9.70 6.13 -12.27
N MET A 210 -10.93 6.12 -11.80
CA MET A 210 -12.04 6.76 -12.53
C MET A 210 -11.94 8.28 -12.54
N ARG A 211 -11.45 8.90 -11.47
CA ARG A 211 -11.26 10.37 -11.40
C ARG A 211 -10.06 10.83 -12.22
N ALA A 212 -8.97 10.04 -12.22
CA ALA A 212 -7.77 10.34 -12.99
C ALA A 212 -8.06 10.38 -14.50
N ALA A 213 -9.02 9.58 -14.96
CA ALA A 213 -9.49 9.50 -16.35
C ALA A 213 -10.99 9.86 -16.45
N SER A 214 -11.43 10.94 -15.81
CA SER A 214 -12.86 11.23 -15.60
C SER A 214 -13.68 11.29 -16.89
N LYS A 215 -13.16 11.90 -17.95
CA LYS A 215 -13.83 11.97 -19.26
C LYS A 215 -13.98 10.61 -19.91
N GLN A 216 -12.94 9.79 -19.88
CA GLN A 216 -12.93 8.44 -20.41
C GLN A 216 -13.84 7.52 -19.60
N SER A 217 -13.84 7.68 -18.27
CA SER A 217 -14.78 7.00 -17.39
C SER A 217 -16.23 7.34 -17.71
N ALA A 218 -16.53 8.61 -17.98
CA ALA A 218 -17.87 9.01 -18.42
C ALA A 218 -18.28 8.33 -19.74
N VAL A 219 -17.38 8.22 -20.71
CA VAL A 219 -17.62 7.48 -21.96
C VAL A 219 -17.90 6.01 -21.67
N PHE A 220 -17.03 5.36 -20.89
CA PHE A 220 -17.18 3.93 -20.53
C PHE A 220 -18.53 3.66 -19.85
N TYR A 221 -18.85 4.35 -18.75
CA TYR A 221 -20.09 4.09 -18.00
C TYR A 221 -21.36 4.46 -18.76
N SER A 222 -21.33 5.50 -19.61
CA SER A 222 -22.48 5.89 -20.41
C SER A 222 -22.77 4.95 -21.59
N LYS A 223 -21.73 4.33 -22.14
CA LYS A 223 -21.85 3.46 -23.33
C LYS A 223 -21.83 1.97 -22.99
N LEU A 224 -21.54 1.56 -21.75
CA LEU A 224 -21.45 0.15 -21.36
C LEU A 224 -22.74 -0.60 -21.77
N PRO A 225 -22.65 -1.69 -22.55
CA PRO A 225 -23.84 -2.41 -23.00
C PRO A 225 -24.59 -3.05 -21.82
N LYS A 226 -25.90 -2.83 -21.75
CA LYS A 226 -26.76 -3.29 -20.64
C LYS A 226 -26.79 -4.81 -20.43
N LYS A 227 -26.41 -5.59 -21.42
CA LYS A 227 -26.34 -7.06 -21.32
C LYS A 227 -25.02 -7.57 -20.76
N VAL A 228 -24.02 -6.72 -20.62
CA VAL A 228 -22.74 -7.06 -20.00
C VAL A 228 -22.84 -6.82 -18.51
N ASP A 229 -22.58 -7.84 -17.70
CA ASP A 229 -22.56 -7.69 -16.24
C ASP A 229 -21.39 -6.82 -15.80
N LEU A 230 -21.66 -5.90 -14.88
CA LEU A 230 -20.65 -5.00 -14.28
C LEU A 230 -20.55 -5.28 -12.78
N ILE A 231 -19.38 -5.77 -12.36
CA ILE A 231 -19.07 -6.01 -10.95
C ILE A 231 -18.00 -5.03 -10.50
N MET A 232 -18.36 -4.12 -9.60
CA MET A 232 -17.46 -3.08 -9.11
C MET A 232 -16.81 -3.51 -7.79
N SER A 233 -15.49 -3.29 -7.69
CA SER A 233 -14.69 -3.46 -6.47
C SER A 233 -14.39 -2.08 -5.88
N PRO A 234 -15.14 -1.61 -4.88
CA PRO A 234 -14.96 -0.27 -4.32
C PRO A 234 -13.66 -0.14 -3.54
N SER A 235 -13.06 1.06 -3.57
CA SER A 235 -11.79 1.34 -2.89
C SER A 235 -11.84 1.06 -1.39
N ASN A 236 -12.97 1.33 -0.72
CA ASN A 236 -13.15 1.07 0.71
C ASN A 236 -13.09 -0.42 1.08
N ILE A 237 -13.26 -1.33 0.13
CA ILE A 237 -13.07 -2.77 0.34
C ILE A 237 -11.57 -3.10 0.38
N GLY A 238 -10.82 -2.71 -0.64
CA GLY A 238 -9.36 -2.91 -0.68
C GLY A 238 -8.61 -2.16 0.44
N ASP A 239 -9.14 -1.02 0.92
CA ASP A 239 -8.60 -0.27 2.06
C ASP A 239 -8.45 -1.13 3.33
N LYS A 240 -9.25 -2.19 3.49
CA LYS A 240 -9.21 -3.08 4.65
C LYS A 240 -8.11 -4.16 4.56
N MET A 241 -7.49 -4.34 3.41
CA MET A 241 -6.45 -5.35 3.17
C MET A 241 -5.11 -4.67 2.94
N ASN A 242 -4.32 -4.50 3.99
CA ASN A 242 -3.02 -3.82 3.92
C ASN A 242 -1.87 -4.83 4.02
N TYR A 243 -1.15 -5.05 2.91
CA TYR A 243 0.02 -5.92 2.88
C TYR A 243 1.26 -5.11 3.22
N LEU A 244 1.84 -5.40 4.38
CA LEU A 244 2.95 -4.62 4.92
C LEU A 244 4.27 -5.00 4.25
N PRO A 245 5.20 -4.06 4.02
CA PRO A 245 6.46 -4.32 3.33
C PRO A 245 7.30 -5.42 3.96
N GLN A 246 7.38 -5.48 5.30
CA GLN A 246 8.10 -6.54 5.99
C GLN A 246 7.48 -7.91 5.76
N ASP A 247 6.14 -7.98 5.67
CA ASP A 247 5.45 -9.23 5.38
C ASP A 247 5.73 -9.70 3.94
N VAL A 248 5.75 -8.76 2.98
CA VAL A 248 6.12 -9.08 1.59
C VAL A 248 7.53 -9.66 1.53
N VAL A 249 8.50 -9.02 2.19
CA VAL A 249 9.89 -9.48 2.22
C VAL A 249 10.01 -10.83 2.94
N ALA A 250 9.30 -11.02 4.05
CA ALA A 250 9.29 -12.29 4.80
C ALA A 250 8.65 -13.41 3.99
N ASP A 251 7.52 -13.15 3.34
CA ASP A 251 6.82 -14.13 2.50
C ASP A 251 7.65 -14.56 1.28
N LEU A 252 8.57 -13.69 0.80
CA LEU A 252 9.53 -13.97 -0.28
C LEU A 252 10.93 -14.37 0.22
N SER A 253 11.07 -14.78 1.48
CA SER A 253 12.37 -15.17 2.05
C SER A 253 12.97 -16.41 1.41
N TYR A 254 12.17 -17.26 0.78
CA TYR A 254 12.60 -18.48 0.09
C TYR A 254 13.34 -18.22 -1.23
N THR A 255 13.36 -17.00 -1.73
CA THR A 255 13.99 -16.64 -3.01
C THR A 255 14.92 -15.44 -2.82
N ASP A 256 16.12 -15.53 -3.38
CA ASP A 256 17.05 -14.40 -3.45
C ASP A 256 16.55 -13.35 -4.43
N TRP A 257 15.62 -13.75 -5.29
CA TRP A 257 15.23 -12.98 -6.43
C TRP A 257 13.75 -13.21 -6.82
N ASN A 258 12.98 -12.14 -6.82
CA ASN A 258 11.59 -12.07 -7.28
C ASN A 258 11.28 -10.62 -7.70
N PRO A 259 10.54 -10.35 -8.79
CA PRO A 259 10.25 -8.99 -9.23
C PRO A 259 9.57 -8.14 -8.16
N ILE A 260 8.62 -8.71 -7.39
CA ILE A 260 7.97 -8.01 -6.27
C ILE A 260 9.00 -7.70 -5.18
N LYS A 261 9.85 -8.68 -4.79
CA LYS A 261 10.90 -8.45 -3.80
C LYS A 261 11.85 -7.34 -4.24
N ALA A 262 12.22 -7.30 -5.53
CA ALA A 262 13.07 -6.24 -6.08
C ALA A 262 12.40 -4.86 -5.98
N VAL A 263 11.09 -4.76 -6.24
CA VAL A 263 10.32 -3.53 -6.04
C VAL A 263 10.37 -3.10 -4.59
N TYR A 264 10.04 -3.98 -3.66
CA TYR A 264 10.02 -3.67 -2.24
C TYR A 264 11.39 -3.35 -1.65
N THR A 265 12.44 -3.96 -2.18
CA THR A 265 13.83 -3.68 -1.80
C THR A 265 14.31 -2.30 -2.27
N ASN A 266 13.83 -1.81 -3.44
CA ASN A 266 14.40 -0.63 -4.07
C ASN A 266 13.49 0.60 -4.06
N TYR A 267 12.16 0.43 -3.99
CA TYR A 267 11.23 1.52 -4.30
C TYR A 267 10.15 1.80 -3.26
N THR A 268 9.82 0.86 -2.37
CA THR A 268 8.70 1.04 -1.43
C THR A 268 9.04 1.86 -0.20
N CYS A 269 7.99 2.41 0.44
CA CYS A 269 8.03 3.04 1.75
C CYS A 269 7.44 2.11 2.83
N ASP A 270 7.40 2.56 4.08
CA ASP A 270 6.94 1.79 5.24
C ASP A 270 5.41 1.69 5.42
N THR A 271 4.63 2.26 4.50
CA THR A 271 3.17 2.39 4.68
C THR A 271 2.36 1.16 4.34
N GLY A 272 2.94 0.15 3.70
CA GLY A 272 2.21 -1.00 3.18
C GLY A 272 1.38 -0.67 1.93
N GLN A 273 0.92 -1.71 1.26
CA GLN A 273 0.09 -1.61 0.06
C GLN A 273 -1.30 -2.18 0.34
N ARG A 274 -2.32 -1.41 0.04
CA ARG A 274 -3.71 -1.88 0.06
C ARG A 274 -4.01 -2.65 -1.22
N MET A 275 -4.80 -3.74 -1.08
CA MET A 275 -5.03 -4.71 -2.15
C MET A 275 -6.32 -4.39 -2.93
N TRP A 276 -6.38 -3.21 -3.56
CA TRP A 276 -7.55 -2.79 -4.35
C TRP A 276 -7.71 -3.63 -5.62
N ASP A 277 -6.67 -3.70 -6.42
CA ASP A 277 -6.61 -4.34 -7.72
C ASP A 277 -6.62 -5.85 -7.59
N THR A 278 -5.80 -6.37 -6.67
CA THR A 278 -5.74 -7.81 -6.38
C THR A 278 -7.11 -8.33 -5.93
N ASN A 279 -7.83 -7.56 -5.08
CA ASN A 279 -9.18 -7.93 -4.64
C ASN A 279 -10.17 -8.03 -5.80
N CYS A 280 -10.10 -7.10 -6.75
CA CYS A 280 -10.94 -7.11 -7.95
C CYS A 280 -10.69 -8.36 -8.81
N LEU A 281 -9.40 -8.68 -9.05
CA LEU A 281 -9.00 -9.88 -9.80
C LEU A 281 -9.46 -11.17 -9.12
N VAL A 282 -9.22 -11.28 -7.80
CA VAL A 282 -9.58 -12.48 -7.03
C VAL A 282 -11.10 -12.73 -7.09
N ASN A 283 -11.92 -11.67 -7.00
CA ASN A 283 -13.37 -11.78 -7.18
C ASN A 283 -13.73 -12.33 -8.58
N ALA A 284 -13.09 -11.83 -9.63
CA ALA A 284 -13.35 -12.28 -10.99
C ALA A 284 -13.04 -13.79 -11.21
N VAL A 285 -12.06 -14.32 -10.47
CA VAL A 285 -11.63 -15.73 -10.59
C VAL A 285 -12.40 -16.66 -9.67
N LEU A 286 -12.58 -16.30 -8.40
CA LEU A 286 -13.24 -17.16 -7.42
C LEU A 286 -14.77 -17.08 -7.49
N GLY A 287 -15.30 -16.04 -8.14
CA GLY A 287 -16.73 -15.86 -8.36
C GLY A 287 -17.44 -15.13 -7.24
N ASP A 288 -18.67 -14.75 -7.56
CA ASP A 288 -19.50 -13.87 -6.72
C ASP A 288 -19.98 -14.54 -5.41
N ASN A 289 -19.92 -15.87 -5.32
CA ASN A 289 -20.29 -16.59 -4.09
C ASN A 289 -19.28 -16.41 -2.95
N GLU A 290 -18.03 -16.07 -3.28
CA GLU A 290 -16.96 -15.78 -2.32
C GLU A 290 -17.01 -14.35 -1.79
N TYR A 291 -17.85 -13.49 -2.36
CA TYR A 291 -17.94 -12.07 -2.05
C TYR A 291 -19.40 -11.67 -1.77
N HIS A 292 -19.58 -10.79 -0.81
CA HIS A 292 -20.87 -10.16 -0.56
C HIS A 292 -21.12 -9.09 -1.62
N LEU A 293 -22.06 -9.34 -2.52
CA LEU A 293 -22.42 -8.37 -3.55
C LEU A 293 -23.74 -7.68 -3.23
N SER A 294 -23.84 -6.42 -3.64
CA SER A 294 -25.08 -5.66 -3.58
C SER A 294 -26.21 -6.35 -4.38
N PRO A 295 -27.48 -6.03 -4.13
CA PRO A 295 -28.53 -6.27 -5.12
C PRO A 295 -28.15 -5.69 -6.49
N ARG A 296 -28.75 -6.19 -7.58
CA ARG A 296 -28.58 -5.62 -8.91
C ARG A 296 -29.08 -4.17 -8.95
N GLY A 297 -28.48 -3.37 -9.83
CA GLY A 297 -28.84 -1.97 -10.00
C GLY A 297 -28.22 -1.35 -11.25
N TRP A 298 -28.43 -0.07 -11.37
CA TRP A 298 -27.81 0.78 -12.40
C TRP A 298 -26.78 1.69 -11.74
N VAL A 299 -25.63 1.84 -12.40
CA VAL A 299 -24.63 2.81 -12.01
C VAL A 299 -24.65 4.02 -12.92
N THR A 300 -24.48 5.20 -12.35
CA THR A 300 -24.33 6.46 -13.07
C THR A 300 -23.03 7.11 -12.67
N PHE A 301 -22.17 7.39 -13.63
CA PHE A 301 -20.94 8.17 -13.43
C PHE A 301 -21.24 9.65 -13.75
N ILE A 302 -20.81 10.53 -12.87
CA ILE A 302 -20.97 11.99 -13.02
C ILE A 302 -19.58 12.60 -13.10
N ASP A 303 -19.19 13.05 -14.29
CA ASP A 303 -17.89 13.69 -14.50
C ASP A 303 -17.86 15.07 -13.84
N LYS A 304 -17.01 15.19 -12.84
CA LYS A 304 -16.66 16.43 -12.11
C LYS A 304 -15.14 16.57 -11.97
N GLY A 305 -14.36 15.96 -12.89
CA GLY A 305 -12.91 15.88 -12.81
C GLY A 305 -12.45 15.12 -11.55
N GLU A 306 -11.58 15.74 -10.76
CA GLU A 306 -11.08 15.14 -9.49
C GLU A 306 -12.17 14.87 -8.43
N MET A 307 -13.36 15.44 -8.59
CA MET A 307 -14.52 15.25 -7.70
C MET A 307 -15.61 14.41 -8.36
N SER A 308 -15.27 13.64 -9.40
CA SER A 308 -16.24 12.78 -10.09
C SER A 308 -16.89 11.79 -9.14
N GLU A 309 -18.18 11.63 -9.31
CA GLU A 309 -19.05 10.82 -8.45
C GLU A 309 -19.55 9.58 -9.17
N MET A 310 -19.90 8.57 -8.39
CA MET A 310 -20.54 7.35 -8.86
C MET A 310 -21.76 7.05 -8.00
N LEU A 311 -22.92 7.02 -8.62
CA LEU A 311 -24.19 6.77 -7.95
C LEU A 311 -24.72 5.40 -8.34
N PHE A 312 -25.16 4.63 -7.36
CA PHE A 312 -25.78 3.34 -7.58
C PHE A 312 -27.26 3.40 -7.21
N LYS A 313 -28.12 2.93 -8.13
CA LYS A 313 -29.55 2.83 -7.92
C LYS A 313 -29.98 1.37 -8.00
N PRO A 314 -30.46 0.77 -6.90
CA PRO A 314 -30.97 -0.60 -6.93
C PRO A 314 -32.12 -0.76 -7.93
N ASP A 315 -32.05 -1.80 -8.76
CA ASP A 315 -33.07 -2.19 -9.74
C ASP A 315 -32.82 -3.65 -10.13
N PRO A 316 -33.79 -4.57 -9.99
CA PRO A 316 -33.62 -5.97 -10.36
C PRO A 316 -33.21 -6.21 -11.82
N ASN A 317 -33.55 -5.29 -12.72
CA ASN A 317 -33.21 -5.34 -14.15
C ASN A 317 -31.83 -4.73 -14.45
N GLY A 318 -31.14 -4.16 -13.44
CA GLY A 318 -29.83 -3.56 -13.59
C GLY A 318 -28.74 -4.60 -13.91
N ASN A 319 -27.71 -4.15 -14.61
CA ASN A 319 -26.56 -4.99 -14.95
C ASN A 319 -25.38 -4.80 -13.99
N ALA A 320 -25.47 -3.90 -13.02
CA ALA A 320 -24.38 -3.55 -12.13
C ALA A 320 -24.59 -4.11 -10.72
N ARG A 321 -23.49 -4.50 -10.08
CA ARG A 321 -23.38 -4.87 -8.66
C ARG A 321 -22.05 -4.34 -8.13
N TYR A 322 -21.93 -4.18 -6.83
CA TYR A 322 -20.66 -3.85 -6.19
C TYR A 322 -20.40 -4.72 -4.96
N GLN A 323 -19.15 -4.91 -4.62
CA GLN A 323 -18.75 -5.61 -3.41
C GLN A 323 -19.16 -4.81 -2.18
N MET A 324 -19.87 -5.45 -1.28
CA MET A 324 -20.22 -4.91 0.04
C MET A 324 -19.15 -5.31 1.08
N PRO A 325 -18.97 -4.52 2.14
CA PRO A 325 -18.04 -4.87 3.20
C PRO A 325 -18.37 -6.21 3.83
N GLY A 326 -17.36 -7.06 3.99
CA GLY A 326 -17.37 -8.23 4.87
C GLY A 326 -16.98 -7.84 6.30
N ASP A 327 -16.92 -8.83 7.17
CA ASP A 327 -16.34 -8.69 8.50
C ASP A 327 -14.80 -8.71 8.46
N SER A 328 -14.15 -8.52 9.61
CA SER A 328 -12.69 -8.55 9.71
C SER A 328 -12.08 -9.90 9.32
N TYR A 329 -12.81 -11.00 9.55
CA TYR A 329 -12.41 -12.35 9.16
C TYR A 329 -12.31 -12.50 7.64
N PHE A 330 -13.29 -11.98 6.93
CA PHE A 330 -13.31 -12.00 5.47
C PHE A 330 -12.07 -11.32 4.89
N PHE A 331 -11.75 -10.10 5.34
CA PHE A 331 -10.59 -9.35 4.83
C PHE A 331 -9.26 -10.02 5.18
N MET A 332 -9.17 -10.58 6.40
CA MET A 332 -7.99 -11.32 6.82
C MET A 332 -7.78 -12.57 5.95
N GLU A 333 -8.83 -13.34 5.69
CA GLU A 333 -8.78 -14.52 4.83
C GLU A 333 -8.30 -14.19 3.43
N LYS A 334 -8.86 -13.16 2.80
CA LYS A 334 -8.46 -12.73 1.45
C LYS A 334 -7.01 -12.24 1.41
N LEU A 335 -6.56 -11.48 2.39
CA LEU A 335 -5.15 -11.07 2.47
C LEU A 335 -4.23 -12.26 2.70
N MET A 336 -4.61 -13.21 3.58
CA MET A 336 -3.81 -14.42 3.83
C MET A 336 -3.73 -15.31 2.59
N ASP A 337 -4.76 -15.34 1.75
CA ASP A 337 -4.70 -16.07 0.49
C ASP A 337 -3.68 -15.45 -0.48
N ILE A 338 -3.65 -14.13 -0.62
CA ILE A 338 -2.64 -13.41 -1.41
C ILE A 338 -1.23 -13.70 -0.87
N ARG A 339 -1.04 -13.63 0.44
CA ARG A 339 0.24 -13.94 1.11
C ARG A 339 0.68 -15.37 0.88
N ARG A 340 -0.25 -16.32 0.95
CA ARG A 340 0.03 -17.74 0.67
C ARG A 340 0.54 -17.93 -0.75
N HIS A 341 -0.07 -17.29 -1.75
CA HIS A 341 0.40 -17.37 -3.13
C HIS A 341 1.78 -16.75 -3.30
N ASN A 342 2.06 -15.64 -2.62
CA ASN A 342 3.39 -15.03 -2.63
C ASN A 342 4.48 -15.95 -2.01
N ARG A 343 4.12 -16.86 -1.10
CA ARG A 343 5.02 -17.87 -0.48
C ARG A 343 5.25 -19.11 -1.35
N ILE A 344 4.52 -19.30 -2.42
CA ILE A 344 4.64 -20.49 -3.27
C ILE A 344 5.93 -20.43 -4.08
N ASN A 345 6.87 -21.28 -3.77
CA ASN A 345 8.12 -21.46 -4.52
C ASN A 345 7.94 -22.38 -5.73
N ARG A 346 7.20 -21.91 -6.74
CA ARG A 346 7.05 -22.64 -8.03
C ARG A 346 8.15 -22.30 -9.02
N TYR A 347 8.84 -21.19 -8.81
CA TYR A 347 9.77 -20.59 -9.77
C TYR A 347 11.16 -20.54 -9.14
N PRO A 348 12.11 -21.36 -9.61
CA PRO A 348 13.45 -21.39 -9.05
C PRO A 348 14.15 -20.06 -9.26
N SER A 349 14.80 -19.57 -8.24
CA SER A 349 15.69 -18.41 -8.32
C SER A 349 16.75 -18.62 -9.42
N ARG A 350 16.86 -17.66 -10.34
CA ARG A 350 17.86 -17.71 -11.42
C ARG A 350 19.09 -16.87 -11.12
N LEU A 351 19.09 -16.16 -10.00
CA LEU A 351 20.17 -15.25 -9.62
C LEU A 351 20.45 -15.37 -8.14
N THR A 352 21.69 -15.68 -7.80
CA THR A 352 22.23 -15.55 -6.44
C THR A 352 22.56 -14.08 -6.20
N ILE A 353 21.61 -13.33 -5.68
CA ILE A 353 21.90 -12.07 -5.02
C ILE A 353 21.88 -12.39 -3.54
N GLU A 354 22.93 -12.01 -2.81
CA GLU A 354 22.86 -12.06 -1.36
C GLU A 354 21.66 -11.23 -0.91
N ALA A 355 20.55 -11.90 -0.59
CA ALA A 355 19.41 -11.24 0.03
C ALA A 355 19.90 -10.67 1.36
N PRO A 356 19.65 -9.37 1.63
CA PRO A 356 19.91 -8.85 2.96
C PRO A 356 19.11 -9.69 3.96
N GLN A 357 19.74 -10.11 5.04
CA GLN A 357 19.08 -10.86 6.10
C GLN A 357 17.85 -10.05 6.58
N PRO A 358 16.68 -10.66 6.73
CA PRO A 358 15.43 -9.93 7.01
C PRO A 358 15.40 -9.24 8.37
N THR A 359 16.32 -9.58 9.28
CA THR A 359 16.48 -8.93 10.57
C THR A 359 17.96 -8.88 10.92
N LEU A 360 18.54 -7.68 10.77
CA LEU A 360 19.82 -7.42 11.38
C LEU A 360 19.63 -7.03 12.86
N LEU A 361 20.49 -7.55 13.72
CA LEU A 361 20.57 -7.04 15.08
C LEU A 361 21.00 -5.56 15.04
N ARG A 362 20.67 -4.80 16.07
CA ARG A 362 20.95 -3.35 16.16
C ARG A 362 22.37 -2.95 15.74
N HIS A 363 23.36 -3.72 16.16
CA HIS A 363 24.77 -3.52 15.81
C HIS A 363 25.03 -3.77 14.33
N GLU A 364 24.46 -4.83 13.77
CA GLU A 364 24.66 -5.22 12.36
C GLU A 364 24.05 -4.19 11.39
N ALA A 365 22.90 -3.60 11.74
CA ALA A 365 22.30 -2.52 10.95
C ALA A 365 23.24 -1.32 10.83
N THR A 366 23.93 -0.95 11.92
CA THR A 366 24.89 0.15 11.92
C THR A 366 26.12 -0.16 11.08
N GLU A 367 26.69 -1.37 11.20
CA GLU A 367 27.83 -1.82 10.41
C GLU A 367 27.47 -1.93 8.90
N TRP A 368 26.26 -2.38 8.59
CA TRP A 368 25.75 -2.39 7.22
C TRP A 368 25.61 -0.99 6.63
N ALA A 369 25.14 -0.02 7.41
CA ALA A 369 24.90 1.36 6.96
C ALA A 369 26.17 2.15 6.70
N LYS A 370 27.22 2.00 7.54
CA LYS A 370 28.47 2.78 7.46
C LYS A 370 29.08 2.84 6.06
N PRO A 371 29.38 1.69 5.38
CA PRO A 371 29.97 1.74 4.04
C PRO A 371 29.00 2.18 2.96
N ARG A 372 27.70 2.29 3.27
CA ARG A 372 26.62 2.66 2.35
C ARG A 372 26.05 4.06 2.59
N THR A 373 26.65 4.83 3.48
CA THR A 373 26.12 6.12 3.92
C THR A 373 25.75 7.04 2.76
N GLN A 374 26.63 7.19 1.76
CA GLN A 374 26.34 8.05 0.59
C GLN A 374 25.17 7.50 -0.24
N LEU A 375 25.12 6.19 -0.47
CA LEU A 375 24.04 5.54 -1.21
C LEU A 375 22.68 5.75 -0.50
N LEU A 376 22.65 5.63 0.83
CA LEU A 376 21.43 5.82 1.63
C LEU A 376 20.97 7.28 1.60
N ILE A 377 21.91 8.22 1.67
CA ILE A 377 21.64 9.66 1.49
C ILE A 377 21.05 9.94 0.12
N ASP A 378 21.68 9.45 -0.95
CA ASP A 378 21.22 9.66 -2.33
C ASP A 378 19.82 9.05 -2.55
N LYS A 379 19.57 7.86 -2.01
CA LYS A 379 18.27 7.20 -2.04
C LYS A 379 17.18 8.06 -1.38
N TYR A 380 17.45 8.61 -0.20
CA TYR A 380 16.52 9.49 0.49
C TYR A 380 16.29 10.80 -0.28
N LEU A 381 17.37 11.46 -0.72
CA LEU A 381 17.30 12.73 -1.44
C LEU A 381 16.55 12.65 -2.78
N ALA A 382 16.45 11.47 -3.37
CA ALA A 382 15.69 11.26 -4.60
C ALA A 382 14.20 11.57 -4.44
N THR A 383 13.66 11.45 -3.22
CA THR A 383 12.24 11.64 -2.92
C THR A 383 11.93 12.76 -1.94
N ALA A 384 12.88 13.10 -1.07
CA ALA A 384 12.65 13.99 0.08
C ALA A 384 12.51 15.48 -0.26
N GLY A 385 12.92 15.92 -1.46
CA GLY A 385 12.90 17.34 -1.83
C GLY A 385 13.80 18.18 -0.93
N ASN A 386 13.22 19.14 -0.20
CA ASN A 386 13.91 19.98 0.79
C ASN A 386 13.57 19.61 2.25
N LYS A 387 12.87 18.48 2.48
CA LYS A 387 12.47 18.02 3.81
C LYS A 387 13.45 16.98 4.34
N LEU A 388 13.91 17.16 5.58
CA LEU A 388 14.55 16.13 6.37
C LEU A 388 13.60 15.66 7.46
N ASP A 389 13.22 14.39 7.40
CA ASP A 389 12.39 13.71 8.37
C ASP A 389 13.11 12.40 8.76
N PRO A 390 13.70 12.31 9.97
CA PRO A 390 14.39 11.10 10.41
C PRO A 390 13.51 9.85 10.41
N ASP A 391 12.22 10.01 10.70
CA ASP A 391 11.27 8.90 10.69
C ASP A 391 11.05 8.36 9.27
N GLU A 392 10.95 9.25 8.28
CA GLU A 392 10.85 8.91 6.87
C GLU A 392 12.18 8.35 6.34
N PHE A 393 13.32 8.89 6.80
CA PHE A 393 14.63 8.40 6.42
C PHE A 393 14.83 6.91 6.75
N ARG A 394 14.29 6.40 7.87
CA ARG A 394 14.42 4.98 8.24
C ARG A 394 13.92 4.01 7.18
N THR A 395 13.08 4.45 6.26
CA THR A 395 12.60 3.61 5.15
C THR A 395 13.72 3.08 4.25
N VAL A 396 14.89 3.75 4.24
CA VAL A 396 16.08 3.27 3.50
C VAL A 396 16.63 1.94 4.04
N PHE A 397 16.25 1.56 5.27
CA PHE A 397 16.63 0.29 5.90
C PHE A 397 15.63 -0.85 5.66
N GLN A 398 14.55 -0.64 4.93
CA GLN A 398 13.60 -1.71 4.60
C GLN A 398 14.26 -2.96 3.98
N PRO A 399 15.27 -2.81 3.09
CA PRO A 399 15.96 -3.98 2.52
C PRO A 399 16.62 -4.90 3.54
N ILE A 400 16.91 -4.40 4.73
CA ILE A 400 17.55 -5.16 5.81
C ILE A 400 16.60 -5.36 7.00
N GLY A 401 15.30 -5.30 6.78
CA GLY A 401 14.28 -5.74 7.73
C GLY A 401 13.61 -4.64 8.56
N TYR A 402 13.82 -3.36 8.28
CA TYR A 402 13.05 -2.29 8.91
C TYR A 402 11.58 -2.34 8.49
N TYR A 403 10.66 -2.25 9.46
CA TYR A 403 9.23 -2.30 9.16
C TYR A 403 8.34 -1.37 10.00
N GLY A 404 8.94 -0.34 10.61
CA GLY A 404 8.21 0.60 11.45
C GLY A 404 8.00 0.15 12.91
N GLY A 405 7.75 -1.14 13.15
CA GLY A 405 7.60 -1.71 14.50
C GLY A 405 8.93 -1.94 15.24
N ASN A 406 10.03 -2.04 14.51
CA ASN A 406 11.37 -2.28 15.06
C ASN A 406 12.29 -1.06 15.02
N VAL A 407 11.74 0.12 15.25
CA VAL A 407 12.47 1.40 15.26
C VAL A 407 13.74 1.35 16.11
N THR A 408 13.67 0.70 17.27
CA THR A 408 14.78 0.63 18.23
C THR A 408 16.02 -0.01 17.63
N ASP A 409 15.86 -1.04 16.78
CA ASP A 409 16.95 -1.80 16.18
C ASP A 409 17.73 -0.98 15.14
N TYR A 410 17.06 0.00 14.51
CA TYR A 410 17.64 0.82 13.43
C TYR A 410 18.00 2.24 13.86
N ARG A 411 17.69 2.63 15.09
CA ARG A 411 17.90 4.01 15.56
C ARG A 411 19.37 4.43 15.55
N GLU A 412 20.28 3.55 15.90
CA GLU A 412 21.72 3.84 15.89
C GLU A 412 22.24 4.01 14.45
N ALA A 413 21.83 3.12 13.55
CA ALA A 413 22.14 3.21 12.13
C ALA A 413 21.57 4.49 11.49
N GLU A 414 20.33 4.84 11.81
CA GLU A 414 19.69 6.08 11.40
C GLU A 414 20.52 7.30 11.86
N MET A 415 20.83 7.37 13.15
CA MET A 415 21.56 8.52 13.72
C MET A 415 22.94 8.69 13.07
N ALA A 416 23.64 7.60 12.77
CA ALA A 416 24.93 7.63 12.10
C ALA A 416 24.88 8.26 10.70
N VAL A 417 23.78 8.06 9.96
CA VAL A 417 23.62 8.57 8.60
C VAL A 417 22.91 9.92 8.57
N VAL A 418 21.86 10.12 9.39
CA VAL A 418 21.05 11.36 9.41
C VAL A 418 21.89 12.58 9.77
N ASP A 419 22.91 12.44 10.60
CA ASP A 419 23.81 13.55 10.92
C ASP A 419 24.57 14.06 9.68
N GLN A 420 25.07 13.16 8.85
CA GLN A 420 25.69 13.50 7.57
C GLN A 420 24.68 13.99 6.54
N LEU A 421 23.51 13.36 6.45
CA LEU A 421 22.40 13.80 5.59
C LEU A 421 22.01 15.25 5.90
N TYR A 422 21.93 15.61 7.18
CA TYR A 422 21.62 16.99 7.57
C TYR A 422 22.68 17.97 7.04
N THR A 423 23.96 17.65 7.15
CA THR A 423 25.04 18.44 6.57
C THR A 423 24.90 18.60 5.05
N VAL A 424 24.64 17.50 4.34
CA VAL A 424 24.46 17.51 2.88
C VAL A 424 23.28 18.39 2.47
N MET A 425 22.16 18.33 3.19
CA MET A 425 20.98 19.15 2.90
C MET A 425 21.21 20.64 3.19
N LEU A 426 21.93 20.97 4.26
CA LEU A 426 22.35 22.35 4.54
C LEU A 426 23.25 22.90 3.43
N ASP A 427 24.27 22.14 3.01
CA ASP A 427 25.17 22.54 1.93
C ASP A 427 24.44 22.67 0.58
N ARG A 428 23.43 21.82 0.34
CA ARG A 428 22.56 21.92 -0.84
C ARG A 428 21.76 23.22 -0.83
N ALA A 429 21.11 23.54 0.30
CA ALA A 429 20.35 24.77 0.46
C ALA A 429 21.23 26.02 0.28
N ALA A 430 22.39 26.05 0.91
CA ALA A 430 23.36 27.14 0.78
C ALA A 430 23.82 27.33 -0.67
N ARG A 431 24.18 26.26 -1.39
CA ARG A 431 24.55 26.32 -2.82
C ARG A 431 23.42 26.83 -3.72
N GLN A 432 22.16 26.62 -3.31
CA GLN A 432 20.98 27.16 -4.01
C GLN A 432 20.67 28.62 -3.64
N GLY A 433 21.52 29.26 -2.84
CA GLY A 433 21.31 30.65 -2.37
C GLY A 433 20.13 30.78 -1.38
N LYS A 434 19.71 29.69 -0.76
CA LYS A 434 18.64 29.69 0.24
C LYS A 434 19.21 30.04 1.61
N ASN A 435 18.51 30.89 2.36
CA ASN A 435 18.87 31.31 3.71
C ASN A 435 17.78 31.07 4.74
N THR A 436 16.73 30.30 4.37
CA THR A 436 15.57 30.00 5.23
C THR A 436 15.60 28.56 5.71
N MET A 437 15.13 28.33 6.93
CA MET A 437 14.89 27.00 7.48
C MET A 437 13.62 27.00 8.33
N THR A 438 12.79 25.96 8.14
CA THR A 438 11.66 25.70 9.04
C THR A 438 11.90 24.43 9.82
N ILE A 439 11.87 24.52 11.15
CA ILE A 439 11.93 23.37 12.06
C ILE A 439 10.53 23.11 12.56
N ILE A 440 10.03 21.89 12.36
CA ILE A 440 8.72 21.47 12.87
C ILE A 440 8.97 20.47 14.01
N THR A 441 8.52 20.81 15.21
CA THR A 441 8.71 19.97 16.39
C THR A 441 7.40 19.81 17.19
N GLY A 442 7.34 18.79 18.01
CA GLY A 442 6.19 18.44 18.84
C GLY A 442 6.19 16.94 19.14
N ALA A 443 5.37 16.50 20.05
CA ALA A 443 5.29 15.09 20.44
C ALA A 443 4.99 14.17 19.25
N PRO A 444 5.32 12.88 19.31
CA PRO A 444 4.87 11.89 18.32
C PRO A 444 3.35 11.93 18.16
N ALA A 445 2.90 11.80 16.91
CA ALA A 445 1.47 11.80 16.54
C ALA A 445 0.66 13.07 16.95
N SER A 446 1.32 14.18 17.31
CA SER A 446 0.67 15.45 17.63
C SER A 446 0.04 16.18 16.42
N GLY A 447 0.23 15.70 15.19
CA GLY A 447 -0.29 16.33 13.98
C GLY A 447 0.73 17.07 13.13
N LYS A 448 2.05 16.97 13.41
CA LYS A 448 3.14 17.65 12.66
C LYS A 448 2.99 17.53 11.15
N SER A 449 2.80 16.33 10.61
CA SER A 449 2.71 16.12 9.16
C SER A 449 1.48 16.79 8.55
N THR A 450 0.38 16.94 9.29
CA THR A 450 -0.81 17.69 8.86
C THR A 450 -0.52 19.18 8.81
N VAL A 451 0.17 19.69 9.83
CA VAL A 451 0.60 21.10 9.90
C VAL A 451 1.60 21.40 8.79
N ALA A 452 2.60 20.54 8.56
CA ALA A 452 3.59 20.69 7.50
C ALA A 452 2.95 20.82 6.11
N ARG A 453 1.93 19.99 5.81
CA ARG A 453 1.17 20.08 4.54
C ARG A 453 0.44 21.41 4.37
N LYS A 454 -0.11 21.97 5.45
CA LYS A 454 -0.82 23.24 5.42
C LYS A 454 0.09 24.46 5.25
N LEU A 455 1.33 24.38 5.73
CA LEU A 455 2.28 25.49 5.69
C LEU A 455 2.87 25.79 4.30
N ASN A 456 2.71 24.89 3.34
CA ASN A 456 3.25 25.02 1.97
C ASN A 456 4.74 25.39 1.90
N LEU A 457 5.57 24.59 2.53
CA LEU A 457 7.01 24.85 2.76
C LEU A 457 7.93 24.58 1.55
N LYS A 458 7.40 24.52 0.33
CA LYS A 458 8.17 24.22 -0.90
C LYS A 458 9.29 25.24 -1.20
N ASN A 459 9.13 26.47 -0.75
CA ASN A 459 10.09 27.55 -0.98
C ASN A 459 11.16 27.68 0.10
N GLU A 460 11.05 26.92 1.19
CA GLU A 460 12.07 26.88 2.23
C GLU A 460 13.40 26.32 1.70
N GLY A 461 14.49 26.78 2.28
CA GLY A 461 15.80 26.21 2.00
C GLY A 461 15.93 24.81 2.56
N LEU A 462 15.48 24.61 3.78
CA LEU A 462 15.41 23.32 4.45
C LEU A 462 14.19 23.25 5.37
N VAL A 463 13.52 22.12 5.38
CA VAL A 463 12.49 21.76 6.38
C VAL A 463 13.04 20.62 7.22
N TYR A 464 13.08 20.79 8.54
CA TYR A 464 13.48 19.76 9.50
C TYR A 464 12.26 19.34 10.33
N ASP A 465 11.71 18.14 10.07
CA ASP A 465 10.50 17.62 10.71
C ASP A 465 10.90 16.50 11.68
N ALA A 466 10.96 16.79 12.97
CA ALA A 466 11.33 15.80 13.98
C ALA A 466 10.68 16.10 15.34
N ALA A 467 10.48 15.09 16.17
CA ALA A 467 10.04 15.27 17.54
C ALA A 467 11.06 16.06 18.38
N LEU A 468 12.35 15.97 18.06
CA LEU A 468 13.46 16.58 18.77
C LEU A 468 13.39 16.28 20.30
N SER A 469 13.14 15.00 20.60
CA SER A 469 13.28 14.47 21.96
C SER A 469 14.74 14.59 22.42
N GLY A 470 14.97 14.85 23.69
CA GLY A 470 16.28 15.20 24.26
C GLY A 470 16.37 16.69 24.64
N GLY A 471 15.23 17.33 24.86
CA GLY A 471 15.12 18.69 25.38
C GLY A 471 15.59 19.76 24.39
N THR A 472 16.11 20.87 24.95
CA THR A 472 16.56 22.03 24.19
C THR A 472 17.92 21.83 23.53
N ASP A 473 18.77 20.94 24.03
CA ASP A 473 20.15 20.75 23.55
C ASP A 473 20.19 20.25 22.10
N ARG A 474 19.27 19.37 21.72
CA ARG A 474 19.19 18.87 20.35
C ARG A 474 18.68 19.96 19.40
N LEU A 475 17.71 20.75 19.84
CA LEU A 475 17.20 21.88 19.06
C LEU A 475 18.30 22.92 18.85
N GLU A 476 19.09 23.23 19.88
CA GLU A 476 20.25 24.12 19.80
C GLU A 476 21.25 23.68 18.74
N LYS A 477 21.65 22.40 18.76
CA LYS A 477 22.57 21.84 17.76
C LYS A 477 22.06 21.99 16.33
N VAL A 478 20.76 21.76 16.12
CA VAL A 478 20.12 21.91 14.80
C VAL A 478 20.17 23.39 14.38
N ILE A 479 19.82 24.33 15.24
CA ILE A 479 19.84 25.76 14.96
C ILE A 479 21.25 26.25 14.64
N GLN A 480 22.24 25.91 15.47
CA GLN A 480 23.61 26.37 15.28
C GLN A 480 24.24 25.86 13.97
N ARG A 481 23.99 24.62 13.63
CA ARG A 481 24.46 24.05 12.35
C ARG A 481 23.82 24.74 11.16
N ALA A 482 22.54 25.09 11.22
CA ALA A 482 21.86 25.82 10.15
C ALA A 482 22.50 27.21 9.97
N LYS A 483 22.68 27.96 11.06
CA LYS A 483 23.31 29.28 11.05
C LYS A 483 24.75 29.22 10.50
N SER A 484 25.53 28.21 10.89
CA SER A 484 26.90 28.03 10.39
C SER A 484 26.99 27.82 8.88
N LYS A 485 25.89 27.50 8.22
CA LYS A 485 25.77 27.31 6.76
C LYS A 485 25.01 28.45 6.07
N GLY A 486 24.72 29.54 6.80
CA GLY A 486 24.06 30.74 6.26
C GLY A 486 22.54 30.64 6.16
N LEU A 487 21.90 29.64 6.82
CA LEU A 487 20.47 29.60 6.94
C LEU A 487 20.05 30.35 8.22
N ASP A 488 20.08 31.70 8.15
CA ASP A 488 19.87 32.56 9.31
C ASP A 488 18.41 32.90 9.59
N LYS A 489 17.54 32.78 8.59
CA LYS A 489 16.09 33.00 8.74
C LYS A 489 15.41 31.71 9.17
N ILE A 490 15.39 31.47 10.49
CA ILE A 490 14.85 30.24 11.07
C ILE A 490 13.46 30.48 11.62
N THR A 491 12.54 29.59 11.28
CA THR A 491 11.21 29.49 11.87
C THR A 491 11.08 28.17 12.63
N VAL A 492 10.62 28.21 13.87
CA VAL A 492 10.31 27.01 14.66
C VAL A 492 8.82 26.90 14.83
N VAL A 493 8.24 25.86 14.25
CA VAL A 493 6.81 25.51 14.37
C VAL A 493 6.70 24.47 15.49
N ILE A 494 6.02 24.84 16.58
CA ILE A 494 5.80 23.94 17.72
C ILE A 494 4.37 23.46 17.68
N VAL A 495 4.20 22.14 17.46
CA VAL A 495 2.90 21.50 17.32
C VAL A 495 2.53 20.80 18.63
N TYR A 496 1.43 21.21 19.20
CA TYR A 496 0.88 20.63 20.44
C TYR A 496 -0.44 19.90 20.18
N ASN A 497 -0.62 18.82 20.87
CA ASN A 497 -1.89 18.15 21.11
C ASN A 497 -1.82 17.50 22.50
N ASP A 498 -2.97 17.24 23.13
CA ASP A 498 -2.99 16.54 24.40
C ASP A 498 -2.45 15.11 24.28
N ILE A 499 -1.92 14.57 25.37
CA ILE A 499 -1.22 13.28 25.37
C ILE A 499 -2.13 12.12 24.96
N GLN A 500 -3.39 12.13 25.41
CA GLN A 500 -4.35 11.07 25.08
C GLN A 500 -4.69 11.07 23.59
N THR A 501 -4.85 12.24 23.00
CA THR A 501 -5.08 12.37 21.56
C THR A 501 -3.84 11.95 20.75
N CYS A 502 -2.64 12.33 21.20
CA CYS A 502 -1.38 11.85 20.61
C CYS A 502 -1.30 10.32 20.64
N PHE A 503 -1.64 9.71 21.77
CA PHE A 503 -1.63 8.26 21.90
C PHE A 503 -2.64 7.58 20.97
N ASN A 504 -3.90 8.05 20.94
CA ASN A 504 -4.93 7.51 20.07
C ASN A 504 -4.56 7.65 18.58
N ASN A 505 -3.98 8.78 18.19
CA ASN A 505 -3.46 8.99 16.84
C ASN A 505 -2.31 8.04 16.52
N SER A 506 -1.44 7.73 17.50
CA SER A 506 -0.38 6.75 17.35
C SER A 506 -0.92 5.34 17.11
N ILE A 507 -1.92 4.92 17.89
CA ILE A 507 -2.60 3.63 17.68
C ILE A 507 -3.21 3.55 16.28
N ASN A 508 -3.97 4.57 15.88
CA ASN A 508 -4.61 4.60 14.56
C ASN A 508 -3.59 4.59 13.40
N ARG A 509 -2.49 5.30 13.54
CA ARG A 509 -1.38 5.28 12.58
C ARG A 509 -0.71 3.90 12.56
N GLY A 510 -0.44 3.35 13.74
CA GLY A 510 0.27 2.08 13.91
C GLY A 510 -0.45 0.90 13.25
N LYS A 511 -1.79 0.88 13.28
CA LYS A 511 -2.60 -0.13 12.58
C LYS A 511 -2.27 -0.21 11.08
N ASN A 512 -1.86 0.89 10.46
CA ASN A 512 -1.56 0.96 9.03
C ASN A 512 -0.08 0.95 8.68
N THR A 513 0.79 1.33 9.62
CA THR A 513 2.22 1.57 9.34
C THR A 513 3.16 0.79 10.25
N ASN A 514 2.65 0.03 11.21
CA ASN A 514 3.38 -0.61 12.32
C ASN A 514 4.13 0.37 13.25
N ARG A 515 4.01 1.68 13.03
CA ARG A 515 4.73 2.72 13.78
C ARG A 515 3.88 3.21 14.95
N PHE A 516 3.88 2.44 15.99
CA PHE A 516 3.31 2.85 17.28
C PHE A 516 4.29 3.76 18.03
N CYS A 517 3.77 4.55 18.91
CA CYS A 517 4.55 5.26 19.91
C CYS A 517 4.25 4.64 21.28
N THR A 518 5.27 4.10 21.92
CA THR A 518 5.10 3.52 23.24
C THR A 518 4.79 4.61 24.27
N ILE A 519 4.06 4.26 25.33
CA ILE A 519 3.60 5.21 26.35
C ILE A 519 4.80 5.91 27.01
N ASP A 520 5.86 5.17 27.33
CA ASP A 520 7.10 5.72 27.91
C ASP A 520 7.76 6.77 27.00
N TYR A 521 7.88 6.48 25.70
CA TYR A 521 8.45 7.44 24.76
C TYR A 521 7.56 8.67 24.55
N LEU A 522 6.24 8.50 24.59
CA LEU A 522 5.30 9.62 24.49
C LEU A 522 5.42 10.54 25.73
N MET A 523 5.48 9.96 26.92
CA MET A 523 5.69 10.70 28.17
C MET A 523 7.01 11.48 28.13
N GLN A 524 8.10 10.83 27.74
CA GLN A 524 9.40 11.51 27.62
C GLN A 524 9.35 12.66 26.60
N SER A 525 8.63 12.50 25.50
CA SER A 525 8.50 13.55 24.47
C SER A 525 7.70 14.76 24.97
N PHE A 526 6.75 14.56 25.88
CA PHE A 526 6.02 15.64 26.56
C PHE A 526 6.95 16.39 27.52
N GLU A 527 7.66 15.67 28.38
CA GLU A 527 8.66 16.26 29.29
C GLU A 527 9.70 17.08 28.53
N ASP A 528 10.27 16.53 27.46
CA ASP A 528 11.26 17.20 26.61
C ASP A 528 10.70 18.42 25.87
N SER A 529 9.39 18.56 25.77
CA SER A 529 8.73 19.69 25.09
C SER A 529 8.45 20.86 26.03
N LYS A 530 8.48 20.61 27.34
CA LYS A 530 8.23 21.61 28.37
C LYS A 530 9.28 22.73 28.30
N GLY A 531 8.83 23.99 28.36
CA GLY A 531 9.71 25.15 28.40
C GLY A 531 10.47 25.49 27.09
N LYS A 532 10.23 24.78 25.98
CA LYS A 532 10.90 25.07 24.68
C LYS A 532 10.61 26.47 24.16
N ILE A 533 9.40 26.98 24.36
CA ILE A 533 9.01 28.32 23.87
C ILE A 533 9.76 29.39 24.64
N GLU A 534 9.77 29.31 25.97
CA GLU A 534 10.49 30.25 26.86
C GLU A 534 11.99 30.23 26.57
N TRP A 535 12.54 29.02 26.39
CA TRP A 535 13.95 28.84 26.06
C TRP A 535 14.29 29.50 24.71
N LEU A 536 13.46 29.29 23.64
CA LEU A 536 13.67 29.92 22.34
C LEU A 536 13.60 31.45 22.44
N GLN A 537 12.61 32.00 23.14
CA GLN A 537 12.49 33.45 23.30
C GLN A 537 13.69 34.07 24.03
N LYS A 538 14.28 33.34 24.98
CA LYS A 538 15.42 33.79 25.79
C LYS A 538 16.75 33.65 25.03
N GLN A 539 16.99 32.52 24.38
CA GLN A 539 18.28 32.20 23.76
C GLN A 539 18.36 32.63 22.30
N HIS A 540 17.20 32.66 21.59
CA HIS A 540 17.12 32.94 20.16
C HIS A 540 15.99 33.92 19.82
N PRO A 541 16.03 35.17 20.35
CA PRO A 541 14.97 36.16 20.12
C PRO A 541 14.76 36.53 18.65
N GLU A 542 15.74 36.22 17.78
CA GLU A 542 15.69 36.43 16.33
C GLU A 542 14.87 35.34 15.59
N ILE A 543 14.59 34.21 16.23
CA ILE A 543 13.86 33.11 15.60
C ILE A 543 12.35 33.38 15.64
N THR A 544 11.69 33.15 14.51
CA THR A 544 10.23 33.20 14.44
C THR A 544 9.64 31.94 15.05
N ILE A 545 8.82 32.07 16.09
CA ILE A 545 8.11 30.96 16.73
C ILE A 545 6.66 30.95 16.25
N ILE A 546 6.20 29.81 15.73
CA ILE A 546 4.80 29.61 15.32
C ILE A 546 4.22 28.44 16.14
N PRO A 547 3.51 28.73 17.23
CA PRO A 547 2.80 27.71 17.95
C PRO A 547 1.53 27.28 17.20
N VAL A 548 1.27 25.97 17.18
CA VAL A 548 0.09 25.38 16.51
C VAL A 548 -0.56 24.37 17.45
N SER A 549 -1.81 24.63 17.85
CA SER A 549 -2.63 23.65 18.58
C SER A 549 -3.36 22.73 17.62
N CYS A 550 -3.24 21.43 17.87
CA CYS A 550 -4.00 20.37 17.18
C CYS A 550 -5.05 19.71 18.09
N GLU A 551 -5.32 20.30 19.26
CA GLU A 551 -6.30 19.77 20.23
C GLU A 551 -7.66 19.52 19.56
N GLY A 552 -8.28 18.42 19.91
CA GLY A 552 -9.54 18.00 19.30
C GLY A 552 -9.41 17.61 17.82
N ASN A 553 -8.19 17.32 17.31
CA ASN A 553 -7.92 16.98 15.91
C ASN A 553 -8.45 18.03 14.91
N ASN A 554 -8.41 19.32 15.31
CA ASN A 554 -8.87 20.46 14.52
C ASN A 554 -8.05 20.73 13.23
N GLY A 555 -7.08 19.88 12.94
CA GLY A 555 -6.19 20.00 11.78
C GLY A 555 -5.11 21.09 11.92
N GLY A 556 -4.90 21.62 13.11
CA GLY A 556 -3.88 22.61 13.45
C GLY A 556 -4.34 24.06 13.26
N GLN A 557 -4.38 24.80 14.35
CA GLN A 557 -4.68 26.23 14.41
C GLN A 557 -3.50 26.98 15.02
N LYS A 558 -3.07 28.07 14.40
CA LYS A 558 -2.06 28.95 14.99
C LYS A 558 -2.65 29.62 16.23
N VAL A 559 -1.89 29.62 17.31
CA VAL A 559 -2.26 30.30 18.56
C VAL A 559 -1.21 31.35 18.92
N SER A 560 -1.52 32.21 19.87
CA SER A 560 -0.55 33.16 20.40
C SER A 560 0.52 32.45 21.24
N ILE A 561 1.69 33.08 21.39
CA ILE A 561 2.75 32.54 22.27
C ILE A 561 2.26 32.46 23.72
N ASP A 562 1.44 33.44 24.17
CA ASP A 562 0.92 33.47 25.56
C ASP A 562 -0.09 32.32 25.79
N GLU A 563 -0.84 31.91 24.80
CA GLU A 563 -1.67 30.71 24.86
C GLU A 563 -0.81 29.44 24.87
N ALA A 564 0.19 29.37 24.01
CA ALA A 564 1.07 28.21 23.91
C ALA A 564 1.90 27.95 25.17
N LYS A 565 2.25 28.99 25.92
CA LYS A 565 2.90 28.86 27.24
C LYS A 565 2.02 28.20 28.29
N LYS A 566 0.71 28.14 28.09
CA LYS A 566 -0.24 27.49 28.97
C LYS A 566 -0.48 26.02 28.66
N TRP A 567 0.12 25.50 27.56
CA TRP A 567 -0.03 24.11 27.21
C TRP A 567 0.48 23.20 28.34
N ASP A 568 -0.33 22.19 28.61
CA ASP A 568 -0.02 21.23 29.67
C ASP A 568 0.86 20.10 29.11
N TYR A 569 2.08 20.03 29.64
CA TYR A 569 3.03 18.97 29.32
C TYR A 569 3.24 18.01 30.52
N ASP A 570 2.56 18.25 31.61
CA ASP A 570 2.61 17.36 32.80
C ASP A 570 1.66 16.17 32.56
N VAL A 571 2.18 14.97 32.69
CA VAL A 571 1.43 13.74 32.44
C VAL A 571 0.97 13.15 33.77
N THR A 572 -0.34 13.04 33.92
CA THR A 572 -0.97 12.52 35.13
C THR A 572 -1.03 10.99 35.15
N GLU A 573 -1.13 10.42 36.35
CA GLU A 573 -1.35 8.98 36.53
C GLU A 573 -2.67 8.52 35.90
N GLU A 574 -3.70 9.37 35.89
CA GLU A 574 -4.99 9.07 35.25
C GLU A 574 -4.85 8.92 33.75
N GLU A 575 -4.08 9.80 33.09
CA GLU A 575 -3.81 9.72 31.66
C GLU A 575 -3.01 8.48 31.30
N VAL A 576 -2.00 8.11 32.11
CA VAL A 576 -1.25 6.87 31.89
C VAL A 576 -2.16 5.65 32.03
N ASN A 577 -3.01 5.61 33.07
CA ASN A 577 -3.98 4.51 33.23
C ASN A 577 -4.93 4.40 32.02
N LYS A 578 -5.38 5.52 31.49
CA LYS A 578 -6.27 5.55 30.34
C LYS A 578 -5.57 5.06 29.06
N MET A 579 -4.33 5.47 28.84
CA MET A 579 -3.52 4.98 27.71
C MET A 579 -3.28 3.47 27.83
N LEU A 580 -2.90 2.96 28.99
CA LEU A 580 -2.69 1.52 29.22
C LEU A 580 -3.98 0.71 29.03
N SER A 581 -5.12 1.23 29.48
CA SER A 581 -6.41 0.59 29.25
C SER A 581 -6.75 0.52 27.75
N THR A 582 -6.55 1.62 27.02
CA THR A 582 -6.74 1.66 25.57
C THR A 582 -5.83 0.66 24.86
N GLU A 583 -4.58 0.54 25.29
CA GLU A 583 -3.60 -0.40 24.71
C GLU A 583 -4.05 -1.85 24.94
N LEU A 584 -4.51 -2.17 26.16
CA LEU A 584 -5.05 -3.50 26.47
C LEU A 584 -6.30 -3.82 25.63
N ASP A 585 -7.21 -2.85 25.46
CA ASP A 585 -8.41 -3.02 24.62
C ASP A 585 -8.03 -3.31 23.17
N VAL A 586 -7.04 -2.60 22.63
CA VAL A 586 -6.55 -2.81 21.26
C VAL A 586 -5.88 -4.19 21.11
N VAL A 587 -5.10 -4.63 22.09
CA VAL A 587 -4.51 -5.98 22.10
C VAL A 587 -5.58 -7.07 22.14
N ASN A 588 -6.64 -6.86 22.94
CA ASN A 588 -7.73 -7.83 23.09
C ASN A 588 -8.70 -7.84 21.90
N SER A 589 -8.80 -6.75 21.14
CA SER A 589 -9.72 -6.66 20.00
C SER A 589 -9.37 -7.61 18.86
N GLY A 590 -8.12 -8.08 18.78
CA GLY A 590 -7.62 -8.89 17.66
C GLY A 590 -7.45 -8.11 16.35
N GLU A 591 -7.57 -6.78 16.36
CA GLU A 591 -7.41 -5.93 15.17
C GLU A 591 -5.95 -5.79 14.72
N LEU A 592 -5.00 -6.10 15.62
CA LEU A 592 -3.57 -5.98 15.34
C LEU A 592 -2.98 -7.30 14.85
N TRP A 593 -2.07 -7.19 13.90
CA TRP A 593 -1.25 -8.30 13.44
C TRP A 593 -0.23 -8.71 14.52
N GLU A 594 0.14 -9.97 14.50
CA GLU A 594 1.12 -10.53 15.44
C GLU A 594 2.43 -9.74 15.48
N GLN A 595 2.94 -9.29 14.31
CA GLN A 595 4.15 -8.48 14.21
C GLN A 595 4.01 -7.06 14.78
N GLN A 596 2.78 -6.57 14.95
CA GLN A 596 2.51 -5.23 15.49
C GLN A 596 2.50 -5.22 17.03
N LEU A 597 2.13 -6.33 17.64
CA LEU A 597 1.95 -6.43 19.08
C LEU A 597 3.21 -6.08 19.89
N PRO A 598 4.42 -6.56 19.54
CA PRO A 598 5.63 -6.26 20.30
C PRO A 598 6.00 -4.77 20.29
N SER A 599 5.58 -4.01 19.27
CA SER A 599 5.90 -2.59 19.14
C SER A 599 5.03 -1.67 19.99
N LEU A 600 3.98 -2.20 20.61
CA LEU A 600 3.17 -1.47 21.60
C LEU A 600 3.85 -1.40 22.96
N VAL A 601 4.64 -2.41 23.30
CA VAL A 601 5.18 -2.58 24.64
C VAL A 601 6.46 -1.79 24.83
N GLY A 602 6.43 -0.79 25.71
CA GLY A 602 7.59 -0.03 26.16
C GLY A 602 8.25 -0.64 27.39
N ASN A 603 9.37 -0.04 27.78
CA ASN A 603 10.02 -0.35 29.05
C ASN A 603 9.46 0.55 30.16
N LEU A 604 8.31 0.19 30.69
CA LEU A 604 7.61 0.97 31.72
C LEU A 604 8.35 1.03 33.06
N ASP A 605 9.32 0.14 33.30
CA ASP A 605 10.19 0.22 34.47
C ASP A 605 11.14 1.42 34.44
N ALA A 606 11.39 1.96 33.25
CA ALA A 606 12.20 3.16 33.07
C ALA A 606 11.43 4.46 33.36
N ILE A 607 10.12 4.41 33.63
CA ILE A 607 9.30 5.58 33.92
C ILE A 607 9.36 5.87 35.43
N PRO A 608 9.93 7.01 35.83
CA PRO A 608 9.97 7.40 37.25
C PRO A 608 8.54 7.52 37.79
N ASN A 609 8.33 7.02 39.01
CA ASN A 609 7.08 7.17 39.77
C ASN A 609 5.83 6.48 39.16
N LEU A 610 5.99 5.49 38.31
CA LEU A 610 4.85 4.70 37.86
C LEU A 610 4.20 3.98 39.06
N SER A 611 2.88 4.13 39.21
CA SER A 611 2.15 3.51 40.32
C SER A 611 2.18 1.98 40.27
N ALA A 612 2.01 1.32 41.42
CA ALA A 612 1.93 -0.15 41.46
C ALA A 612 0.78 -0.71 40.59
N ARG A 613 -0.33 0.06 40.48
CA ARG A 613 -1.46 -0.29 39.59
C ARG A 613 -1.05 -0.26 38.14
N ASN A 614 -0.35 0.80 37.69
CA ASN A 614 0.09 0.95 36.30
C ASN A 614 1.13 -0.09 35.92
N LYS A 615 2.05 -0.43 36.84
CA LYS A 615 2.98 -1.56 36.65
C LYS A 615 2.24 -2.87 36.45
N LYS A 616 1.21 -3.14 37.29
CA LYS A 616 0.39 -4.36 37.13
C LYS A 616 -0.33 -4.41 35.79
N LEU A 617 -0.88 -3.29 35.32
CA LEU A 617 -1.56 -3.21 34.02
C LEU A 617 -0.58 -3.42 32.86
N ALA A 618 0.62 -2.85 32.96
CA ALA A 618 1.69 -3.06 31.98
C ALA A 618 2.13 -4.54 31.92
N ASP A 619 2.29 -5.18 33.09
CA ASP A 619 2.62 -6.61 33.18
C ASP A 619 1.50 -7.48 32.55
N GLU A 620 0.25 -7.10 32.71
CA GLU A 620 -0.91 -7.78 32.10
C GLU A 620 -0.88 -7.66 30.57
N ILE A 621 -0.59 -6.47 30.03
CA ILE A 621 -0.42 -6.24 28.60
C ILE A 621 0.74 -7.09 28.04
N ASN A 622 1.91 -7.02 28.70
CA ASN A 622 3.09 -7.78 28.29
C ASN A 622 2.83 -9.29 28.29
N LYS A 623 2.13 -9.79 29.31
CA LYS A 623 1.73 -11.20 29.40
C LYS A 623 0.79 -11.56 28.27
N ARG A 624 -0.23 -10.73 27.99
CA ARG A 624 -1.21 -10.99 26.92
C ARG A 624 -0.56 -10.99 25.54
N VAL A 625 0.34 -10.04 25.25
CA VAL A 625 1.12 -10.02 24.02
C VAL A 625 1.95 -11.28 23.88
N SER A 626 2.66 -11.68 24.94
CA SER A 626 3.48 -12.90 24.97
C SER A 626 2.65 -14.17 24.71
N GLU A 627 1.46 -14.27 25.32
CA GLU A 627 0.54 -15.40 25.12
C GLU A 627 0.05 -15.47 23.67
N LEU A 628 -0.30 -14.33 23.06
CA LEU A 628 -0.71 -14.25 21.67
C LEU A 628 0.41 -14.65 20.70
N LEU A 629 1.66 -14.31 21.03
CA LEU A 629 2.83 -14.67 20.23
C LEU A 629 3.20 -16.17 20.37
N HIS A 630 3.01 -16.77 21.55
CA HIS A 630 3.34 -18.19 21.81
C HIS A 630 2.30 -19.17 21.28
N ASN A 631 1.03 -18.81 21.28
CA ASN A 631 -0.05 -19.70 20.86
C ASN A 631 -0.14 -19.90 19.33
N ARG A 632 0.77 -19.30 18.56
CA ARG A 632 0.83 -19.37 17.10
C ARG A 632 2.07 -20.07 16.54
N ASN A 633 3.00 -20.49 17.41
CA ASN A 633 4.11 -21.38 17.07
C ASN A 633 3.71 -22.84 17.32
#